data_c2a70575898fa7417e232eede95b16a0
#
_entry.id   c2a70575898fa7417e232eede95b16a0
#
_cell.length_a   1.000
_cell.length_b   1.000
_cell.length_c   1.000
_cell.angle_alpha   90.00
_cell.angle_beta   90.00
_cell.angle_gamma   90.00
#
_symmetry.space_group_name_H-M   'P 1'
#
loop_
_entity.id
_entity.type
_entity.pdbx_description
1 polymer ?
#
loop_
_entity_poly.entity_id
_entity_poly.type
_entity_poly.pdbx_seq_one_letter_code
_entity_poly.pdbx_strand_id
1 'polypeptide(L)'
;MALEVTLEELKNYEGKELSPTDWFVIDQGRINQFADCTDDHQYIHVDPERMKDSEYGSTIGHGFLSLSLVAGHTPLDFPEIKGRVLSLNYGLDKVRFLNPVKVDSRVRFHTKILSVTEKSPGRILIKSQKTLEIEGEETRFDFYYLRPGDRLT
;
A
#
# COMPACT_ATOMS: atom_id res chain seq x y z
N MET A 1 -13.24 -4.78 -15.32
CA MET A 1 -12.54 -6.07 -15.45
C MET A 1 -11.06 -5.75 -15.47
N ALA A 2 -10.27 -6.44 -14.64
CA ALA A 2 -8.82 -6.28 -14.70
C ALA A 2 -8.31 -6.68 -16.08
N LEU A 3 -7.30 -5.98 -16.60
CA LEU A 3 -6.70 -6.24 -17.90
C LEU A 3 -5.76 -7.43 -17.78
N GLU A 4 -6.16 -8.59 -18.30
CA GLU A 4 -5.26 -9.74 -18.38
C GLU A 4 -4.19 -9.54 -19.45
N VAL A 5 -2.94 -9.72 -19.06
CA VAL A 5 -1.76 -9.51 -19.90
C VAL A 5 -0.82 -10.71 -19.87
N THR A 6 -0.08 -10.90 -20.94
CA THR A 6 1.05 -11.82 -20.96
C THR A 6 2.25 -11.23 -20.22
N LEU A 7 3.28 -12.04 -19.94
CA LEU A 7 4.52 -11.53 -19.33
C LEU A 7 5.19 -10.45 -20.20
N GLU A 8 5.20 -10.61 -21.51
CA GLU A 8 5.80 -9.63 -22.44
C GLU A 8 5.02 -8.31 -22.42
N GLU A 9 3.69 -8.37 -22.39
CA GLU A 9 2.84 -7.18 -22.27
C GLU A 9 3.02 -6.50 -20.91
N LEU A 10 3.20 -7.27 -19.83
CA LEU A 10 3.45 -6.73 -18.49
C LEU A 10 4.75 -5.92 -18.43
N LYS A 11 5.79 -6.33 -19.13
CA LYS A 11 7.06 -5.58 -19.22
C LYS A 11 6.86 -4.17 -19.78
N ASN A 12 5.87 -3.97 -20.65
CA ASN A 12 5.55 -2.65 -21.20
C ASN A 12 4.98 -1.68 -20.14
N TYR A 13 4.67 -2.17 -18.93
CA TYR A 13 4.24 -1.33 -17.82
C TYR A 13 5.39 -0.81 -16.97
N GLU A 14 6.62 -1.23 -17.21
CA GLU A 14 7.78 -0.69 -16.51
C GLU A 14 7.90 0.82 -16.71
N GLY A 15 8.10 1.54 -15.61
CA GLY A 15 8.15 3.00 -15.58
C GLY A 15 6.79 3.70 -15.61
N LYS A 16 5.67 2.98 -15.81
CA LYS A 16 4.33 3.58 -15.87
C LYS A 16 3.75 3.79 -14.48
N GLU A 17 3.10 4.93 -14.32
CA GLU A 17 2.19 5.19 -13.21
C GLU A 17 0.81 4.67 -13.59
N LEU A 18 0.16 4.01 -12.62
CA LEU A 18 -1.21 3.52 -12.75
C LEU A 18 -2.19 4.54 -12.14
N SER A 19 -3.47 4.37 -12.41
CA SER A 19 -4.52 5.17 -11.79
C SER A 19 -4.43 5.07 -10.27
N PRO A 20 -4.68 6.15 -9.51
CA PRO A 20 -4.74 6.03 -8.06
C PRO A 20 -5.91 5.11 -7.65
N THR A 21 -5.80 4.51 -6.47
CA THR A 21 -6.94 3.78 -5.89
C THR A 21 -8.06 4.75 -5.52
N ASP A 22 -9.26 4.22 -5.27
CA ASP A 22 -10.31 5.01 -4.65
C ASP A 22 -9.87 5.52 -3.28
N TRP A 23 -10.46 6.64 -2.85
CA TRP A 23 -10.29 7.18 -1.52
C TRP A 23 -10.95 6.28 -0.47
N PHE A 24 -10.27 6.06 0.64
CA PHE A 24 -10.83 5.37 1.80
C PHE A 24 -10.43 6.06 3.10
N VAL A 25 -11.16 5.79 4.18
CA VAL A 25 -10.98 6.45 5.47
C VAL A 25 -10.15 5.58 6.40
N ILE A 26 -9.26 6.21 7.16
CA ILE A 26 -8.56 5.62 8.31
C ILE A 26 -9.28 6.05 9.57
N ASP A 27 -10.36 5.35 9.94
CA ASP A 27 -11.14 5.64 11.12
C ASP A 27 -10.52 5.05 12.41
N GLN A 28 -11.02 5.50 13.57
CA GLN A 28 -10.53 5.02 14.88
C GLN A 28 -10.79 3.53 15.09
N GLY A 29 -11.87 2.99 14.55
CA GLY A 29 -12.19 1.56 14.65
C GLY A 29 -11.12 0.71 13.99
N ARG A 30 -10.68 1.09 12.79
CA ARG A 30 -9.57 0.44 12.06
C ARG A 30 -8.25 0.55 12.80
N ILE A 31 -7.94 1.70 13.38
CA ILE A 31 -6.74 1.92 14.19
C ILE A 31 -6.75 1.01 15.41
N ASN A 32 -7.88 0.94 16.15
CA ASN A 32 -8.02 0.08 17.31
C ASN A 32 -7.87 -1.41 16.95
N GLN A 33 -8.51 -1.87 15.88
CA GLN A 33 -8.35 -3.26 15.40
C GLN A 33 -6.89 -3.58 15.05
N PHE A 34 -6.16 -2.63 14.47
CA PHE A 34 -4.75 -2.83 14.18
C PHE A 34 -3.91 -2.88 15.47
N ALA A 35 -4.19 -2.00 16.45
CA ALA A 35 -3.57 -2.03 17.76
C ALA A 35 -3.79 -3.39 18.45
N ASP A 36 -5.03 -3.91 18.42
CA ASP A 36 -5.39 -5.20 19.03
C ASP A 36 -4.67 -6.38 18.36
N CYS A 37 -4.54 -6.39 17.03
CA CYS A 37 -3.92 -7.51 16.33
C CYS A 37 -2.38 -7.48 16.34
N THR A 38 -1.78 -6.35 16.72
CA THR A 38 -0.31 -6.16 16.77
C THR A 38 0.23 -5.92 18.18
N ASP A 39 -0.64 -5.84 19.18
CA ASP A 39 -0.32 -5.47 20.58
C ASP A 39 0.31 -4.06 20.71
N ASP A 40 0.19 -3.21 19.69
CA ASP A 40 0.71 -1.83 19.72
C ASP A 40 -0.39 -0.85 20.15
N HIS A 41 -0.62 -0.79 21.47
CA HIS A 41 -1.59 0.09 22.12
C HIS A 41 -0.96 1.41 22.60
N GLN A 42 0.02 1.95 21.89
CA GLN A 42 0.59 3.24 22.24
C GLN A 42 -0.52 4.32 22.25
N TYR A 43 -0.54 5.16 23.28
CA TYR A 43 -1.61 6.13 23.49
C TYR A 43 -1.88 7.06 22.29
N ILE A 44 -0.84 7.35 21.50
CA ILE A 44 -0.98 8.18 20.31
C ILE A 44 -1.95 7.61 19.27
N HIS A 45 -2.24 6.31 19.33
CA HIS A 45 -3.14 5.61 18.43
C HIS A 45 -4.53 5.38 19.04
N VAL A 46 -4.60 5.11 20.36
CA VAL A 46 -5.82 4.56 20.97
C VAL A 46 -6.46 5.44 22.05
N ASP A 47 -5.87 6.59 22.38
CA ASP A 47 -6.38 7.51 23.42
C ASP A 47 -6.73 8.89 22.85
N PRO A 48 -7.96 9.07 22.29
CA PRO A 48 -8.37 10.36 21.73
C PRO A 48 -8.39 11.50 22.73
N GLU A 49 -8.73 11.20 24.02
CA GLU A 49 -8.80 12.24 25.06
C GLU A 49 -7.43 12.81 25.36
N ARG A 50 -6.43 11.97 25.44
CA ARG A 50 -5.04 12.41 25.65
C ARG A 50 -4.47 13.13 24.44
N MET A 51 -4.88 12.71 23.24
CA MET A 51 -4.32 13.23 21.98
C MET A 51 -4.91 14.55 21.51
N LYS A 52 -6.09 14.95 22.01
CA LYS A 52 -6.71 16.21 21.61
C LYS A 52 -5.87 17.45 21.92
N ASP A 53 -5.07 17.41 22.99
CA ASP A 53 -4.20 18.51 23.43
C ASP A 53 -2.75 18.35 22.93
N SER A 54 -2.48 17.35 22.09
CA SER A 54 -1.17 17.14 21.47
C SER A 54 -0.96 18.03 20.24
N GLU A 55 0.29 18.09 19.77
CA GLU A 55 0.61 18.79 18.51
C GLU A 55 -0.17 18.27 17.30
N TYR A 56 -0.66 17.02 17.33
CA TYR A 56 -1.47 16.42 16.27
C TYR A 56 -2.96 16.78 16.36
N GLY A 57 -3.45 17.12 17.58
CA GLY A 57 -4.85 17.46 17.86
C GLY A 57 -5.83 16.29 17.77
N SER A 58 -5.35 15.08 17.50
CA SER A 58 -6.14 13.85 17.37
C SER A 58 -5.22 12.62 17.45
N THR A 59 -5.80 11.45 17.57
CA THR A 59 -5.05 10.20 17.36
C THR A 59 -4.53 10.09 15.94
N ILE A 60 -3.48 9.32 15.75
CA ILE A 60 -2.85 9.05 14.47
C ILE A 60 -2.83 7.54 14.20
N GLY A 61 -2.96 7.14 12.95
CA GLY A 61 -2.83 5.75 12.53
C GLY A 61 -1.39 5.26 12.67
N HIS A 62 -1.22 3.97 12.94
CA HIS A 62 0.09 3.33 12.92
C HIS A 62 0.68 3.42 11.50
N GLY A 63 1.95 3.72 11.40
CA GLY A 63 2.64 3.67 10.10
C GLY A 63 2.54 2.29 9.45
N PHE A 64 2.67 1.23 10.25
CA PHE A 64 2.53 -0.15 9.78
C PHE A 64 1.09 -0.51 9.37
N LEU A 65 0.04 0.13 9.91
CA LEU A 65 -1.32 0.01 9.39
C LEU A 65 -1.36 0.51 7.94
N SER A 66 -0.85 1.73 7.70
CA SER A 66 -0.79 2.32 6.36
C SER A 66 -0.03 1.42 5.38
N LEU A 67 1.10 0.85 5.80
CA LEU A 67 1.86 -0.11 4.99
C LEU A 67 1.07 -1.38 4.69
N SER A 68 0.39 -1.95 5.69
CA SER A 68 -0.39 -3.19 5.54
C SER A 68 -1.56 -3.04 4.57
N LEU A 69 -2.18 -1.86 4.53
CA LEU A 69 -3.30 -1.56 3.63
C LEU A 69 -2.91 -1.56 2.14
N VAL A 70 -1.61 -1.41 1.82
CA VAL A 70 -1.10 -1.51 0.43
C VAL A 70 -1.51 -2.82 -0.25
N ALA A 71 -1.58 -3.92 0.51
CA ALA A 71 -1.90 -5.23 -0.04
C ALA A 71 -3.37 -5.35 -0.48
N GLY A 72 -4.28 -4.70 0.25
CA GLY A 72 -5.72 -4.74 -0.02
C GLY A 72 -6.21 -3.67 -1.01
N HIS A 73 -5.39 -2.66 -1.30
CA HIS A 73 -5.75 -1.53 -2.16
C HIS A 73 -4.88 -1.52 -3.43
N THR A 74 -5.40 -2.14 -4.49
CA THR A 74 -4.71 -2.21 -5.79
C THR A 74 -5.47 -1.34 -6.80
N PRO A 75 -4.78 -0.57 -7.67
CA PRO A 75 -5.41 0.16 -8.75
C PRO A 75 -6.27 -0.74 -9.64
N LEU A 76 -7.39 -0.22 -10.14
CA LEU A 76 -8.30 -0.97 -11.03
C LEU A 76 -7.65 -1.34 -12.36
N ASP A 77 -6.68 -0.53 -12.81
CA ASP A 77 -5.91 -0.73 -14.03
C ASP A 77 -4.58 -1.48 -13.80
N PHE A 78 -4.39 -2.09 -12.59
CA PHE A 78 -3.24 -2.94 -12.36
C PHE A 78 -3.34 -4.18 -13.26
N PRO A 79 -2.34 -4.42 -14.14
CA PRO A 79 -2.39 -5.55 -15.07
C PRO A 79 -2.32 -6.88 -14.32
N GLU A 80 -3.22 -7.79 -14.64
CA GLU A 80 -3.20 -9.16 -14.14
C GLU A 80 -2.49 -10.07 -15.12
N ILE A 81 -1.57 -10.90 -14.62
CA ILE A 81 -0.86 -11.85 -15.47
C ILE A 81 -1.78 -13.02 -15.78
N LYS A 82 -1.94 -13.31 -17.07
CA LYS A 82 -2.72 -14.45 -17.54
C LYS A 82 -2.16 -15.75 -16.95
N GLY A 83 -3.05 -16.57 -16.38
CA GLY A 83 -2.65 -17.83 -15.72
C GLY A 83 -2.04 -17.68 -14.33
N ARG A 84 -2.18 -16.51 -13.69
CA ARG A 84 -1.76 -16.27 -12.32
C ARG A 84 -2.45 -17.23 -11.36
N VAL A 85 -1.66 -17.95 -10.56
CA VAL A 85 -2.18 -18.85 -9.51
C VAL A 85 -2.31 -18.13 -8.18
N LEU A 86 -1.28 -17.38 -7.78
CA LEU A 86 -1.26 -16.64 -6.52
C LEU A 86 -0.27 -15.48 -6.58
N SER A 87 -0.41 -14.54 -5.67
CA SER A 87 0.52 -13.43 -5.46
C SER A 87 0.95 -13.40 -4.00
N LEU A 88 2.24 -13.24 -3.76
CA LEU A 88 2.82 -13.18 -2.41
C LEU A 88 3.55 -11.86 -2.21
N ASN A 89 3.54 -11.38 -0.98
CA ASN A 89 4.38 -10.25 -0.59
C ASN A 89 5.81 -10.78 -0.39
N TYR A 90 6.75 -10.30 -1.21
CA TYR A 90 8.14 -10.79 -1.18
C TYR A 90 9.02 -10.00 -0.23
N GLY A 91 8.91 -8.68 -0.28
CA GLY A 91 9.75 -7.81 0.54
C GLY A 91 9.59 -6.34 0.21
N LEU A 92 10.36 -5.52 0.90
CA LEU A 92 10.39 -4.07 0.78
C LEU A 92 11.85 -3.62 0.69
N ASP A 93 12.18 -2.80 -0.31
CA ASP A 93 13.52 -2.21 -0.42
C ASP A 93 13.67 -0.99 0.50
N LYS A 94 12.62 -0.19 0.60
CA LYS A 94 12.62 1.05 1.38
C LYS A 94 11.22 1.39 1.85
N VAL A 95 11.11 1.79 3.10
CA VAL A 95 9.89 2.34 3.71
C VAL A 95 10.24 3.62 4.45
N ARG A 96 9.43 4.65 4.29
CA ARG A 96 9.51 5.90 5.05
C ARG A 96 8.11 6.37 5.38
N PHE A 97 7.87 6.65 6.66
CA PHE A 97 6.66 7.29 7.16
C PHE A 97 6.98 8.78 7.38
N LEU A 98 6.61 9.62 6.43
CA LEU A 98 7.00 11.02 6.43
C LEU A 98 6.04 11.90 7.22
N ASN A 99 4.74 11.62 7.10
CA ASN A 99 3.68 12.35 7.81
C ASN A 99 2.78 11.39 8.56
N PRO A 100 2.32 11.76 9.78
CA PRO A 100 1.32 10.96 10.48
C PRO A 100 -0.04 11.04 9.76
N VAL A 101 -0.71 9.91 9.61
CA VAL A 101 -2.09 9.85 9.13
C VAL A 101 -3.00 10.06 10.33
N LYS A 102 -3.67 11.20 10.42
CA LYS A 102 -4.63 11.47 11.50
C LYS A 102 -5.86 10.59 11.37
N VAL A 103 -6.50 10.29 12.49
CA VAL A 103 -7.80 9.63 12.48
C VAL A 103 -8.78 10.38 11.56
N ASP A 104 -9.65 9.62 10.90
CA ASP A 104 -10.65 10.09 9.93
C ASP A 104 -10.09 10.74 8.65
N SER A 105 -8.76 10.69 8.44
CA SER A 105 -8.18 11.10 7.18
C SER A 105 -8.65 10.21 6.04
N ARG A 106 -8.95 10.83 4.89
CA ARG A 106 -9.15 10.12 3.63
C ARG A 106 -7.81 9.97 2.94
N VAL A 107 -7.53 8.73 2.53
CA VAL A 107 -6.24 8.40 1.89
C VAL A 107 -6.46 7.56 0.63
N ARG A 108 -5.47 7.56 -0.27
CA ARG A 108 -5.43 6.66 -1.44
C ARG A 108 -3.99 6.31 -1.78
N PHE A 109 -3.81 5.23 -2.56
CA PHE A 109 -2.50 4.84 -3.03
C PHE A 109 -2.30 5.20 -4.50
N HIS A 110 -1.09 5.69 -4.79
CA HIS A 110 -0.53 5.77 -6.13
C HIS A 110 0.41 4.60 -6.33
N THR A 111 0.50 4.09 -7.55
CA THR A 111 1.35 2.95 -7.89
C THR A 111 2.13 3.25 -9.16
N LYS A 112 3.45 3.05 -9.11
CA LYS A 112 4.32 3.04 -10.28
C LYS A 112 5.01 1.68 -10.38
N ILE A 113 4.91 1.01 -11.50
CA ILE A 113 5.64 -0.24 -11.74
C ILE A 113 7.08 0.13 -12.11
N LEU A 114 8.04 -0.34 -11.31
CA LEU A 114 9.46 -0.03 -11.50
C LEU A 114 10.17 -1.05 -12.37
N SER A 115 9.90 -2.34 -12.15
CA SER A 115 10.49 -3.41 -12.94
C SER A 115 9.66 -4.69 -12.88
N VAL A 116 9.79 -5.50 -13.93
CA VAL A 116 9.17 -6.82 -14.07
C VAL A 116 10.27 -7.81 -14.44
N THR A 117 10.57 -8.75 -13.57
CA THR A 117 11.68 -9.69 -13.76
C THR A 117 11.20 -11.13 -13.59
N GLU A 118 11.41 -11.97 -14.57
CA GLU A 118 11.26 -13.41 -14.39
C GLU A 118 12.51 -13.97 -13.69
N LYS A 119 12.35 -14.41 -12.43
CA LYS A 119 13.45 -14.96 -11.62
C LYS A 119 13.76 -16.42 -11.97
N SER A 120 12.75 -17.15 -12.35
CA SER A 120 12.83 -18.52 -12.88
C SER A 120 11.53 -18.82 -13.63
N PRO A 121 11.46 -19.86 -14.46
CA PRO A 121 10.25 -20.18 -15.22
C PRO A 121 8.99 -20.15 -14.36
N GLY A 122 8.03 -19.28 -14.71
CA GLY A 122 6.78 -19.07 -14.00
C GLY A 122 6.88 -18.33 -12.67
N ARG A 123 8.03 -17.73 -12.31
CA ARG A 123 8.21 -16.90 -11.13
C ARG A 123 8.57 -15.47 -11.52
N ILE A 124 7.60 -14.59 -11.45
CA ILE A 124 7.74 -13.18 -11.85
C ILE A 124 7.84 -12.31 -10.61
N LEU A 125 8.83 -11.45 -10.55
CA LEU A 125 8.99 -10.43 -9.52
C LEU A 125 8.60 -9.08 -10.11
N ILE A 126 7.53 -8.49 -9.56
CA ILE A 126 7.11 -7.13 -9.89
C ILE A 126 7.56 -6.21 -8.76
N LYS A 127 8.42 -5.26 -9.08
CA LYS A 127 8.81 -4.18 -8.18
C LYS A 127 7.97 -2.95 -8.47
N SER A 128 7.32 -2.41 -7.45
CA SER A 128 6.54 -1.19 -7.59
C SER A 128 6.83 -0.20 -6.47
N GLN A 129 6.78 1.07 -6.81
CA GLN A 129 6.71 2.16 -5.84
C GLN A 129 5.25 2.40 -5.50
N LYS A 130 4.95 2.46 -4.24
CA LYS A 130 3.64 2.81 -3.71
C LYS A 130 3.76 4.09 -2.90
N THR A 131 2.88 5.04 -3.14
CA THR A 131 2.82 6.32 -2.42
C THR A 131 1.44 6.46 -1.82
N LEU A 132 1.36 6.71 -0.51
CA LEU A 132 0.10 7.06 0.14
C LEU A 132 -0.08 8.58 0.06
N GLU A 133 -1.23 9.00 -0.43
CA GLU A 133 -1.67 10.39 -0.45
C GLU A 133 -2.73 10.59 0.62
N ILE A 134 -2.58 11.65 1.43
CA ILE A 134 -3.59 12.12 2.38
C ILE A 134 -4.34 13.27 1.72
N GLU A 135 -5.67 13.26 1.74
CA GLU A 135 -6.50 14.31 1.13
C GLU A 135 -6.21 15.67 1.75
N GLY A 136 -5.90 16.65 0.90
CA GLY A 136 -5.57 18.01 1.34
C GLY A 136 -4.13 18.24 1.80
N GLU A 137 -3.26 17.23 1.76
CA GLU A 137 -1.85 17.36 2.09
C GLU A 137 -0.96 17.23 0.85
N GLU A 138 0.11 18.03 0.79
CA GLU A 138 1.08 17.96 -0.32
C GLU A 138 2.06 16.79 -0.19
N THR A 139 2.21 16.20 0.98
CA THR A 139 3.24 15.20 1.28
C THR A 139 2.71 13.78 1.08
N ARG A 140 3.52 12.94 0.47
CA ARG A 140 3.23 11.55 0.11
C ARG A 140 4.18 10.61 0.84
N PHE A 141 3.69 9.40 1.18
CA PHE A 141 4.52 8.30 1.70
C PHE A 141 4.99 7.43 0.55
N ASP A 142 6.28 7.10 0.50
CA ASP A 142 6.84 6.22 -0.51
C ASP A 142 7.13 4.82 0.06
N PHE A 143 6.52 3.80 -0.55
CA PHE A 143 6.82 2.39 -0.28
C PHE A 143 7.33 1.74 -1.56
N TYR A 144 8.46 1.07 -1.50
CA TYR A 144 8.92 0.20 -2.60
C TYR A 144 8.48 -1.22 -2.29
N TYR A 145 7.49 -1.70 -3.03
CA TYR A 145 6.87 -2.99 -2.80
C TYR A 145 7.33 -4.00 -3.85
N LEU A 146 7.73 -5.19 -3.38
CA LEU A 146 8.15 -6.31 -4.23
C LEU A 146 7.09 -7.39 -4.17
N ARG A 147 6.47 -7.73 -5.31
CA ARG A 147 5.64 -8.92 -5.44
C ARG A 147 6.48 -10.02 -6.10
N PRO A 148 6.60 -11.23 -5.53
CA PRO A 148 7.04 -12.37 -6.30
C PRO A 148 5.95 -12.70 -7.29
N GLY A 149 6.37 -12.97 -8.50
CA GLY A 149 5.46 -13.34 -9.53
C GLY A 149 4.85 -14.71 -9.31
N ASP A 150 3.70 -14.81 -9.87
CA ASP A 150 2.83 -15.93 -9.91
C ASP A 150 3.47 -17.12 -10.65
N ARG A 151 3.25 -18.34 -10.17
CA ARG A 151 3.53 -19.51 -11.00
C ARG A 151 2.56 -19.49 -12.17
N LEU A 152 3.10 -19.41 -13.37
CA LEU A 152 2.36 -19.75 -14.57
C LEU A 152 2.25 -21.29 -14.58
N THR A 153 1.04 -21.82 -14.56
CA THR A 153 0.77 -23.25 -14.81
C THR A 153 0.81 -23.51 -16.29
#